data_5140206cdb8d40555200eaab393b7511
#
_entry.id   5140206cdb8d40555200eaab393b7511
#
_cell.length_a   1.000
_cell.length_b   1.000
_cell.length_c   1.000
_cell.angle_alpha   90.00
_cell.angle_beta   90.00
_cell.angle_gamma   90.00
#
_symmetry.space_group_name_H-M   'P 1'
#
loop_
_entity.id
_entity.type
_entity.pdbx_description
1 polymer ?
#
loop_
_entity_poly.entity_id
_entity_poly.type
_entity_poly.pdbx_seq_one_letter_code
_entity_poly.pdbx_strand_id
1 'polypeptide(L)'
;IMPSLVGSEMCIRDSYKTYFHDKGFVSGMDQALNSVLRDHLIAQKFSEKGISYNEYQSMTNVEINAEEEVLGRDTSTQFLLALIYIITLYSVILMFGGIVATAVAREKDSRTMELLITTTNPKNLIIGKVLAITCASVIQMLVIASFAGISYFIFRNMYPMDILMMTKKMLDLSMLGMYVFYFILGLLLYMFIFAALGSVVSRMEDVNSAVSPVMFLFITSYMIAMSALQGGDSIILKISSWIPFFSVMVMPIRNAITTVAVYEVIGSTLLTVVFIYLFARLSIRIYRWGTLNYGNKPNFFKVCKEVLFTKE
;
A
#
# COMPACT_ATOMS: atom_id res chain seq x y z
N ILE A 1 -0.46 12.22 25.10
CA ILE A 1 -0.66 11.39 26.31
C ILE A 1 -0.83 12.34 27.48
N MET A 2 -2.05 12.58 27.91
CA MET A 2 -2.30 13.21 29.21
C MET A 2 -2.91 12.13 30.11
N PRO A 3 -2.21 11.65 31.14
CA PRO A 3 -2.87 10.93 32.20
C PRO A 3 -3.52 11.95 33.13
N SER A 4 -4.84 12.08 33.14
CA SER A 4 -5.53 12.74 34.22
C SER A 4 -5.57 11.80 35.42
N LEU A 5 -4.61 11.92 36.31
CA LEU A 5 -4.68 11.39 37.65
C LEU A 5 -5.62 12.30 38.44
N VAL A 6 -6.90 11.95 38.49
CA VAL A 6 -7.81 12.52 39.50
C VAL A 6 -7.68 11.65 40.74
N GLY A 7 -6.98 12.19 41.76
CA GLY A 7 -6.96 11.62 43.09
C GLY A 7 -8.24 11.98 43.83
N SER A 8 -8.90 10.99 44.40
CA SER A 8 -9.49 11.04 45.76
C SER A 8 -9.96 9.64 46.19
N GLU A 9 -9.40 9.22 47.30
CA GLU A 9 -9.95 8.38 48.35
C GLU A 9 -10.67 7.08 47.96
N MET A 10 -9.95 5.99 48.22
CA MET A 10 -10.44 4.70 48.73
C MET A 10 -11.53 3.98 47.93
N CYS A 11 -11.23 3.70 46.71
CA CYS A 11 -11.54 2.44 46.01
C CYS A 11 -10.38 2.17 45.08
N ILE A 12 -9.47 1.29 45.48
CA ILE A 12 -8.44 0.76 44.58
C ILE A 12 -9.20 -0.10 43.56
N ARG A 13 -9.70 0.54 42.50
CA ARG A 13 -10.07 -0.16 41.29
C ARG A 13 -8.75 -0.48 40.57
N ASP A 14 -8.33 -1.73 40.68
CA ASP A 14 -7.16 -2.26 39.93
C ASP A 14 -7.48 -2.26 38.42
N SER A 15 -7.97 -1.15 37.89
CA SER A 15 -8.36 -1.00 36.50
C SER A 15 -7.98 0.39 35.97
N TYR A 16 -7.48 0.43 34.75
CA TYR A 16 -7.24 1.67 34.02
C TYR A 16 -7.83 1.59 32.61
N LYS A 17 -8.15 2.73 32.00
CA LYS A 17 -8.62 2.82 30.62
C LYS A 17 -7.57 3.52 29.78
N THR A 18 -7.16 2.89 28.68
CA THR A 18 -6.30 3.51 27.68
C THR A 18 -7.13 3.97 26.49
N TYR A 19 -6.96 5.24 26.13
CA TYR A 19 -7.65 5.83 25.00
C TYR A 19 -6.67 6.05 23.87
N PHE A 20 -6.95 5.42 22.72
CA PHE A 20 -6.18 5.60 21.48
C PHE A 20 -7.02 6.37 20.48
N HIS A 21 -6.42 7.36 19.82
CA HIS A 21 -7.09 8.03 18.70
C HIS A 21 -7.16 7.10 17.49
N ASP A 22 -6.04 6.46 17.16
CA ASP A 22 -5.93 5.42 16.14
C ASP A 22 -5.06 4.27 16.66
N LYS A 23 -5.49 3.01 16.48
CA LYS A 23 -4.78 1.82 16.96
C LYS A 23 -4.00 1.17 15.82
N GLY A 24 -2.68 1.27 15.85
CA GLY A 24 -1.78 0.50 15.00
C GLY A 24 -1.53 -0.91 15.50
N PHE A 25 -0.73 -1.70 14.76
CA PHE A 25 -0.39 -3.09 15.11
C PHE A 25 0.54 -3.25 16.33
N VAL A 26 0.90 -2.18 17.00
CA VAL A 26 1.79 -2.22 18.19
C VAL A 26 0.99 -2.64 19.43
N SER A 27 0.81 -3.94 19.60
CA SER A 27 0.09 -4.54 20.74
C SER A 27 0.93 -4.67 22.03
N GLY A 28 2.19 -4.24 22.02
CA GLY A 28 3.10 -4.42 23.16
C GLY A 28 3.02 -3.32 24.24
N MET A 29 2.40 -2.18 23.94
CA MET A 29 2.40 -1.03 24.86
C MET A 29 1.52 -1.27 26.10
N ASP A 30 0.40 -1.97 25.92
CA ASP A 30 -0.50 -2.32 27.04
C ASP A 30 0.13 -3.36 27.96
N GLN A 31 0.84 -4.34 27.41
CA GLN A 31 1.59 -5.31 28.21
C GLN A 31 2.72 -4.64 29.00
N ALA A 32 3.46 -3.72 28.37
CA ALA A 32 4.51 -2.95 29.03
C ALA A 32 3.93 -2.04 30.11
N LEU A 33 2.83 -1.33 29.83
CA LEU A 33 2.15 -0.48 30.81
C LEU A 33 1.59 -1.30 31.97
N ASN A 34 0.96 -2.43 31.68
CA ASN A 34 0.46 -3.37 32.70
C ASN A 34 1.58 -3.86 33.63
N SER A 35 2.75 -4.23 33.08
CA SER A 35 3.87 -4.67 33.90
C SER A 35 4.37 -3.57 34.83
N VAL A 36 4.55 -2.36 34.32
CA VAL A 36 5.05 -1.20 35.11
C VAL A 36 4.03 -0.79 36.20
N LEU A 37 2.73 -0.71 35.87
CA LEU A 37 1.69 -0.39 36.84
C LEU A 37 1.55 -1.48 37.91
N ARG A 38 1.64 -2.75 37.52
CA ARG A 38 1.62 -3.88 38.44
C ARG A 38 2.79 -3.82 39.43
N ASP A 39 4.00 -3.58 38.93
CA ASP A 39 5.18 -3.50 39.78
C ASP A 39 5.08 -2.31 40.74
N HIS A 40 4.54 -1.18 40.30
CA HIS A 40 4.34 0.00 41.15
C HIS A 40 3.27 -0.24 42.22
N LEU A 41 2.14 -0.84 41.89
CA LEU A 41 1.07 -1.19 42.84
C LEU A 41 1.54 -2.21 43.86
N ILE A 42 2.34 -3.18 43.44
CA ILE A 42 2.96 -4.16 44.31
C ILE A 42 3.91 -3.44 45.29
N ALA A 43 4.81 -2.59 44.80
CA ALA A 43 5.74 -1.83 45.64
C ALA A 43 5.02 -0.96 46.66
N GLN A 44 3.92 -0.30 46.29
CA GLN A 44 3.10 0.53 47.19
C GLN A 44 2.43 -0.30 48.29
N LYS A 45 1.82 -1.45 47.94
CA LYS A 45 1.21 -2.35 48.92
C LYS A 45 2.22 -2.96 49.90
N PHE A 46 3.45 -3.19 49.44
CA PHE A 46 4.56 -3.62 50.29
C PHE A 46 4.96 -2.55 51.34
N SER A 47 5.07 -1.31 50.91
CA SER A 47 5.45 -0.22 51.78
C SER A 47 4.44 0.06 52.88
N GLU A 48 3.14 -0.22 52.65
CA GLU A 48 2.06 0.04 53.59
C GLU A 48 1.89 -1.02 54.69
N LYS A 49 2.34 -2.26 54.45
CA LYS A 49 1.95 -3.40 55.35
C LYS A 49 3.08 -4.18 55.99
N GLY A 50 4.36 -3.96 55.71
CA GLY A 50 5.47 -4.73 56.29
C GLY A 50 5.37 -6.23 56.10
N ILE A 51 4.99 -6.67 54.92
CA ILE A 51 4.53 -8.04 54.64
C ILE A 51 5.69 -9.03 54.34
N SER A 52 5.51 -10.29 54.74
CA SER A 52 6.38 -11.44 54.52
C SER A 52 6.39 -11.87 53.03
N TYR A 53 7.53 -12.44 52.57
CA TYR A 53 7.76 -12.94 51.20
C TYR A 53 6.68 -13.91 50.65
N ASN A 54 6.06 -14.72 51.54
CA ASN A 54 4.98 -15.64 51.12
C ASN A 54 3.67 -14.95 50.80
N GLU A 55 3.40 -13.78 51.38
CA GLU A 55 2.24 -12.94 51.03
C GLU A 55 2.48 -12.17 49.73
N TYR A 56 3.73 -11.91 49.37
CA TYR A 56 4.12 -11.32 48.11
C TYR A 56 3.68 -12.17 46.88
N GLN A 57 3.84 -13.48 46.96
CA GLN A 57 3.41 -14.37 45.87
C GLN A 57 1.87 -14.39 45.70
N SER A 58 1.10 -14.25 46.74
CA SER A 58 -0.36 -14.15 46.61
C SER A 58 -0.82 -12.81 46.04
N MET A 59 -0.01 -11.76 46.20
CA MET A 59 -0.28 -10.41 45.66
C MET A 59 0.24 -10.25 44.21
N THR A 60 1.12 -11.15 43.74
CA THR A 60 1.63 -11.10 42.35
C THR A 60 0.55 -11.50 41.32
N ASN A 61 -0.58 -12.07 41.73
CA ASN A 61 -1.71 -12.42 40.86
C ASN A 61 -2.80 -11.33 40.86
N VAL A 62 -2.41 -10.06 40.85
CA VAL A 62 -3.38 -8.97 40.66
C VAL A 62 -3.74 -8.93 39.17
N GLU A 63 -4.94 -9.36 38.82
CA GLU A 63 -5.50 -9.12 37.50
C GLU A 63 -5.93 -7.66 37.38
N ILE A 64 -5.16 -6.91 36.61
CA ILE A 64 -5.53 -5.52 36.27
C ILE A 64 -6.43 -5.60 35.04
N ASN A 65 -7.71 -5.31 35.22
CA ASN A 65 -8.64 -5.18 34.09
C ASN A 65 -8.35 -3.87 33.36
N ALA A 66 -7.65 -4.00 32.21
CA ALA A 66 -7.46 -2.90 31.28
C ALA A 66 -8.60 -2.93 30.24
N GLU A 67 -9.43 -1.91 30.23
CA GLU A 67 -10.38 -1.67 29.14
C GLU A 67 -9.73 -0.74 28.10
N GLU A 68 -9.48 -1.27 26.90
CA GLU A 68 -9.08 -0.47 25.76
C GLU A 68 -10.31 0.15 25.12
N GLU A 69 -10.40 1.48 25.10
CA GLU A 69 -11.42 2.20 24.34
C GLU A 69 -10.74 2.85 23.11
N VAL A 70 -11.05 2.30 21.93
CA VAL A 70 -10.55 2.81 20.66
C VAL A 70 -11.42 4.00 20.24
N LEU A 71 -10.89 5.22 20.34
CA LEU A 71 -11.58 6.45 19.93
C LEU A 71 -11.62 6.64 18.41
N GLY A 72 -10.74 5.97 17.68
CA GLY A 72 -10.67 5.98 16.21
C GLY A 72 -11.15 4.68 15.58
N ARG A 73 -10.52 4.28 14.46
CA ARG A 73 -10.82 3.01 13.79
C ARG A 73 -10.08 1.84 14.44
N ASP A 74 -10.77 0.71 14.62
CA ASP A 74 -10.12 -0.56 14.97
C ASP A 74 -9.37 -1.09 13.75
N THR A 75 -8.05 -0.86 13.73
CA THR A 75 -7.18 -1.16 12.59
C THR A 75 -6.65 -2.59 12.60
N SER A 76 -6.86 -3.34 13.68
CA SER A 76 -6.33 -4.70 13.81
C SER A 76 -6.85 -5.65 12.72
N THR A 77 -8.11 -5.49 12.33
CA THR A 77 -8.76 -6.28 11.27
C THR A 77 -8.39 -5.79 9.87
N GLN A 78 -8.10 -4.50 9.70
CA GLN A 78 -7.74 -3.91 8.41
C GLN A 78 -6.26 -4.13 8.05
N PHE A 79 -5.42 -4.44 9.04
CA PHE A 79 -3.99 -4.68 8.83
C PHE A 79 -3.71 -5.78 7.81
N LEU A 80 -4.39 -6.92 7.92
CA LEU A 80 -4.18 -8.04 6.99
C LEU A 80 -4.62 -7.69 5.56
N LEU A 81 -5.75 -6.99 5.39
CA LEU A 81 -6.19 -6.53 4.08
C LEU A 81 -5.19 -5.55 3.46
N ALA A 82 -4.71 -4.59 4.25
CA ALA A 82 -3.71 -3.64 3.81
C ALA A 82 -2.39 -4.34 3.41
N LEU A 83 -1.96 -5.33 4.19
CA LEU A 83 -0.78 -6.15 3.88
C LEU A 83 -0.96 -6.92 2.56
N ILE A 84 -2.10 -7.59 2.39
CA ILE A 84 -2.44 -8.31 1.14
C ILE A 84 -2.45 -7.33 -0.04
N TYR A 85 -3.06 -6.16 0.12
CA TYR A 85 -3.09 -5.12 -0.91
C TYR A 85 -1.70 -4.68 -1.34
N ILE A 86 -0.82 -4.35 -0.39
CA ILE A 86 0.57 -3.92 -0.65
C ILE A 86 1.31 -4.99 -1.44
N ILE A 87 1.30 -6.24 -0.94
CA ILE A 87 2.03 -7.35 -1.56
C ILE A 87 1.49 -7.65 -2.95
N THR A 88 0.16 -7.64 -3.10
CA THR A 88 -0.50 -7.92 -4.37
C THR A 88 -0.20 -6.84 -5.40
N LEU A 89 -0.38 -5.55 -5.06
CA LEU A 89 -0.11 -4.44 -5.97
C LEU A 89 1.38 -4.42 -6.36
N TYR A 90 2.28 -4.63 -5.39
CA TYR A 90 3.71 -4.72 -5.63
C TYR A 90 4.06 -5.83 -6.63
N SER A 91 3.58 -7.04 -6.37
CA SER A 91 3.88 -8.21 -7.22
C SER A 91 3.33 -8.06 -8.64
N VAL A 92 2.10 -7.56 -8.76
CA VAL A 92 1.44 -7.39 -10.06
C VAL A 92 2.10 -6.31 -10.90
N ILE A 93 2.45 -5.17 -10.32
CA ILE A 93 3.13 -4.09 -11.06
C ILE A 93 4.52 -4.54 -11.51
N LEU A 94 5.28 -5.25 -10.68
CA LEU A 94 6.60 -5.77 -11.08
C LEU A 94 6.49 -6.76 -12.23
N MET A 95 5.58 -7.71 -12.13
CA MET A 95 5.41 -8.77 -13.15
C MET A 95 4.89 -8.20 -14.46
N PHE A 96 3.76 -7.51 -14.44
CA PHE A 96 3.09 -7.02 -15.65
C PHE A 96 3.75 -5.77 -16.23
N GLY A 97 4.37 -4.93 -15.39
CA GLY A 97 5.17 -3.80 -15.85
C GLY A 97 6.37 -4.23 -16.71
N GLY A 98 7.07 -5.27 -16.25
CA GLY A 98 8.15 -5.91 -17.05
C GLY A 98 7.63 -6.46 -18.39
N ILE A 99 6.45 -7.09 -18.41
CA ILE A 99 5.81 -7.60 -19.63
C ILE A 99 5.50 -6.45 -20.61
N VAL A 100 4.94 -5.33 -20.11
CA VAL A 100 4.65 -4.14 -20.95
C VAL A 100 5.94 -3.60 -21.55
N ALA A 101 6.95 -3.35 -20.73
CA ALA A 101 8.22 -2.78 -21.20
C ALA A 101 8.89 -3.69 -22.25
N THR A 102 8.93 -5.00 -21.98
CA THR A 102 9.50 -6.00 -22.89
C THR A 102 8.69 -6.11 -24.18
N ALA A 103 7.36 -6.10 -24.13
CA ALA A 103 6.50 -6.17 -25.31
C ALA A 103 6.71 -4.97 -26.25
N VAL A 104 6.89 -3.78 -25.68
CA VAL A 104 7.16 -2.56 -26.46
C VAL A 104 8.58 -2.58 -27.04
N ALA A 105 9.58 -2.96 -26.23
CA ALA A 105 10.98 -3.04 -26.68
C ALA A 105 11.17 -4.10 -27.79
N ARG A 106 10.49 -5.26 -27.69
CA ARG A 106 10.56 -6.33 -28.66
C ARG A 106 10.12 -5.90 -30.07
N GLU A 107 9.08 -5.10 -30.19
CA GLU A 107 8.61 -4.58 -31.46
C GLU A 107 9.62 -3.65 -32.13
N LYS A 108 10.36 -2.91 -31.33
CA LYS A 108 11.42 -2.04 -31.82
C LYS A 108 12.64 -2.83 -32.22
N ASP A 109 13.04 -3.82 -31.42
CA ASP A 109 14.19 -4.70 -31.69
C ASP A 109 14.00 -5.53 -32.97
N SER A 110 12.80 -6.05 -33.18
CA SER A 110 12.44 -6.86 -34.36
C SER A 110 12.06 -6.06 -35.62
N ARG A 111 12.13 -4.72 -35.58
CA ARG A 111 11.68 -3.79 -36.64
C ARG A 111 10.22 -3.95 -37.09
N THR A 112 9.42 -4.77 -36.40
CA THR A 112 7.98 -4.93 -36.68
C THR A 112 7.22 -3.64 -36.43
N MET A 113 7.79 -2.74 -35.63
CA MET A 113 7.25 -1.41 -35.37
C MET A 113 7.09 -0.58 -36.66
N GLU A 114 7.99 -0.68 -37.62
CA GLU A 114 7.93 0.02 -38.92
C GLU A 114 6.67 -0.39 -39.70
N LEU A 115 6.37 -1.70 -39.71
CA LEU A 115 5.18 -2.24 -40.37
C LEU A 115 3.88 -1.86 -39.64
N LEU A 116 3.90 -1.85 -38.28
CA LEU A 116 2.73 -1.51 -37.47
C LEU A 116 2.31 -0.05 -37.63
N ILE A 117 3.27 0.87 -37.80
CA ILE A 117 2.99 2.31 -37.93
C ILE A 117 2.36 2.62 -39.31
N THR A 118 2.67 1.85 -40.34
CA THR A 118 2.05 2.04 -41.66
C THR A 118 0.57 1.59 -41.67
N THR A 119 0.19 0.70 -40.76
CA THR A 119 -1.17 0.12 -40.69
C THR A 119 -2.03 0.76 -39.61
N THR A 120 -1.43 1.25 -38.52
CA THR A 120 -2.18 1.72 -37.34
C THR A 120 -1.52 2.92 -36.67
N ASN A 121 -2.33 3.81 -36.09
CA ASN A 121 -1.81 4.97 -35.38
C ASN A 121 -1.03 4.55 -34.12
N PRO A 122 0.20 5.06 -33.89
CA PRO A 122 1.01 4.78 -32.70
C PRO A 122 0.30 4.95 -31.37
N LYS A 123 -0.62 5.91 -31.28
CA LYS A 123 -1.46 6.13 -30.11
C LYS A 123 -2.29 4.89 -29.77
N ASN A 124 -2.93 4.29 -30.78
CA ASN A 124 -3.81 3.12 -30.56
C ASN A 124 -3.01 1.88 -30.16
N LEU A 125 -1.79 1.73 -30.69
CA LEU A 125 -0.89 0.63 -30.35
C LEU A 125 -0.49 0.66 -28.88
N ILE A 126 0.00 1.79 -28.39
CA ILE A 126 0.42 1.93 -26.98
C ILE A 126 -0.75 1.79 -26.02
N ILE A 127 -1.85 2.50 -26.28
CA ILE A 127 -3.02 2.44 -25.41
C ILE A 127 -3.59 1.02 -25.40
N GLY A 128 -3.69 0.38 -26.57
CA GLY A 128 -4.18 -0.99 -26.70
C GLY A 128 -3.35 -1.98 -25.89
N LYS A 129 -2.01 -1.89 -25.94
CA LYS A 129 -1.11 -2.74 -25.16
C LYS A 129 -1.27 -2.53 -23.66
N VAL A 130 -1.22 -1.26 -23.23
CA VAL A 130 -1.35 -0.94 -21.80
C VAL A 130 -2.69 -1.44 -21.27
N LEU A 131 -3.79 -1.19 -21.99
CA LEU A 131 -5.10 -1.66 -21.59
C LEU A 131 -5.21 -3.18 -21.62
N ALA A 132 -4.69 -3.85 -22.65
CA ALA A 132 -4.73 -5.31 -22.74
C ALA A 132 -4.01 -5.99 -21.57
N ILE A 133 -2.81 -5.50 -21.22
CA ILE A 133 -2.01 -6.07 -20.12
C ILE A 133 -2.64 -5.69 -18.78
N THR A 134 -3.18 -4.48 -18.62
CA THR A 134 -3.94 -4.09 -17.43
C THR A 134 -5.18 -4.98 -17.27
N CYS A 135 -5.95 -5.23 -18.31
CA CYS A 135 -7.09 -6.15 -18.25
C CYS A 135 -6.65 -7.57 -17.90
N ALA A 136 -5.57 -8.07 -18.49
CA ALA A 136 -5.03 -9.39 -18.17
C ALA A 136 -4.64 -9.51 -16.69
N SER A 137 -3.99 -8.47 -16.13
CA SER A 137 -3.62 -8.44 -14.71
C SER A 137 -4.86 -8.40 -13.79
N VAL A 138 -5.90 -7.64 -14.15
CA VAL A 138 -7.16 -7.62 -13.40
C VAL A 138 -7.87 -8.97 -13.47
N ILE A 139 -7.94 -9.59 -14.64
CA ILE A 139 -8.52 -10.93 -14.81
C ILE A 139 -7.77 -11.94 -13.95
N GLN A 140 -6.45 -11.93 -13.95
CA GLN A 140 -5.64 -12.80 -13.09
C GLN A 140 -5.97 -12.60 -11.61
N MET A 141 -6.13 -11.35 -11.15
CA MET A 141 -6.52 -11.06 -9.76
C MET A 141 -7.92 -11.60 -9.44
N LEU A 142 -8.87 -11.45 -10.35
CA LEU A 142 -10.22 -12.00 -10.18
C LEU A 142 -10.20 -13.52 -10.09
N VAL A 143 -9.37 -14.19 -10.90
CA VAL A 143 -9.19 -15.64 -10.84
C VAL A 143 -8.63 -16.07 -9.49
N ILE A 144 -7.55 -15.42 -9.01
CA ILE A 144 -6.95 -15.71 -7.70
C ILE A 144 -7.97 -15.48 -6.58
N ALA A 145 -8.69 -14.34 -6.59
CA ALA A 145 -9.72 -14.03 -5.60
C ALA A 145 -10.86 -15.06 -5.62
N SER A 146 -11.27 -15.53 -6.81
CA SER A 146 -12.30 -16.56 -6.96
C SER A 146 -11.85 -17.89 -6.37
N PHE A 147 -10.61 -18.34 -6.63
CA PHE A 147 -10.05 -19.55 -6.03
C PHE A 147 -9.93 -19.42 -4.51
N ALA A 148 -9.50 -18.27 -3.99
CA ALA A 148 -9.43 -18.02 -2.55
C ALA A 148 -10.83 -18.09 -1.91
N GLY A 149 -11.85 -17.47 -2.54
CA GLY A 149 -13.23 -17.51 -2.09
C GLY A 149 -13.82 -18.93 -2.10
N ILE A 150 -13.61 -19.69 -3.18
CA ILE A 150 -14.07 -21.08 -3.29
C ILE A 150 -13.39 -21.95 -2.20
N SER A 151 -12.07 -21.81 -2.01
CA SER A 151 -11.32 -22.52 -0.98
C SER A 151 -11.87 -22.21 0.42
N TYR A 152 -12.09 -20.91 0.71
CA TYR A 152 -12.70 -20.50 1.97
C TYR A 152 -14.08 -21.15 2.19
N PHE A 153 -14.91 -21.20 1.15
CA PHE A 153 -16.26 -21.76 1.25
C PHE A 153 -16.25 -23.29 1.50
N ILE A 154 -15.33 -24.01 0.84
CA ILE A 154 -15.18 -25.47 1.01
C ILE A 154 -14.64 -25.83 2.39
N PHE A 155 -13.63 -25.11 2.86
CA PHE A 155 -12.90 -25.44 4.08
C PHE A 155 -13.36 -24.64 5.31
N ARG A 156 -14.44 -23.84 5.21
CA ARG A 156 -14.90 -22.96 6.31
C ARG A 156 -15.11 -23.68 7.66
N ASN A 157 -15.51 -24.95 7.62
CA ASN A 157 -15.76 -25.74 8.84
C ASN A 157 -14.47 -26.24 9.52
N MET A 158 -13.32 -26.11 8.83
CA MET A 158 -12.00 -26.50 9.35
C MET A 158 -11.25 -25.31 9.96
N TYR A 159 -11.72 -24.07 9.70
CA TYR A 159 -11.08 -22.87 10.25
C TYR A 159 -11.53 -22.60 11.69
N PRO A 160 -10.62 -22.18 12.59
CA PRO A 160 -10.96 -21.69 13.92
C PRO A 160 -11.97 -20.53 13.84
N MET A 161 -12.82 -20.40 14.85
CA MET A 161 -13.88 -19.38 14.90
C MET A 161 -13.33 -17.96 14.80
N ASP A 162 -12.13 -17.73 15.35
CA ASP A 162 -11.44 -16.44 15.30
C ASP A 162 -11.13 -16.00 13.86
N ILE A 163 -10.67 -16.93 13.01
CA ILE A 163 -10.40 -16.66 11.59
C ILE A 163 -11.71 -16.33 10.84
N LEU A 164 -12.78 -17.04 11.14
CA LEU A 164 -14.10 -16.79 10.53
C LEU A 164 -14.65 -15.41 10.91
N MET A 165 -14.49 -15.00 12.17
CA MET A 165 -14.90 -13.67 12.63
C MET A 165 -14.03 -12.57 12.00
N MET A 166 -12.72 -12.76 11.93
CA MET A 166 -11.81 -11.84 11.25
C MET A 166 -12.19 -11.67 9.77
N THR A 167 -12.42 -12.76 9.06
CA THR A 167 -12.78 -12.72 7.63
C THR A 167 -14.08 -11.94 7.39
N LYS A 168 -15.09 -12.10 8.25
CA LYS A 168 -16.33 -11.33 8.15
C LYS A 168 -16.11 -9.83 8.37
N LYS A 169 -15.28 -9.44 9.31
CA LYS A 169 -14.93 -8.04 9.57
C LYS A 169 -14.07 -7.44 8.45
N MET A 170 -13.23 -8.25 7.78
CA MET A 170 -12.43 -7.84 6.63
C MET A 170 -13.25 -7.47 5.40
N LEU A 171 -14.46 -8.04 5.24
CA LEU A 171 -15.34 -7.80 4.10
C LEU A 171 -16.14 -6.48 4.23
N ASP A 172 -15.52 -5.40 4.71
CA ASP A 172 -16.08 -4.07 4.58
C ASP A 172 -16.04 -3.63 3.10
N LEU A 173 -17.21 -3.61 2.47
CA LEU A 173 -17.39 -3.32 1.05
C LEU A 173 -16.84 -1.93 0.66
N SER A 174 -16.91 -0.97 1.57
CA SER A 174 -16.41 0.38 1.37
C SER A 174 -14.89 0.41 1.25
N MET A 175 -14.20 -0.29 2.15
CA MET A 175 -12.73 -0.39 2.14
C MET A 175 -12.22 -1.22 0.97
N LEU A 176 -12.89 -2.35 0.69
CA LEU A 176 -12.55 -3.21 -0.45
C LEU A 176 -12.69 -2.44 -1.78
N GLY A 177 -13.76 -1.64 -1.93
CA GLY A 177 -13.96 -0.78 -3.09
C GLY A 177 -12.82 0.23 -3.28
N MET A 178 -12.33 0.83 -2.20
CA MET A 178 -11.22 1.76 -2.26
C MET A 178 -9.89 1.06 -2.65
N TYR A 179 -9.62 -0.13 -2.11
CA TYR A 179 -8.44 -0.92 -2.50
C TYR A 179 -8.47 -1.29 -3.98
N VAL A 180 -9.61 -1.78 -4.50
CA VAL A 180 -9.78 -2.14 -5.92
C VAL A 180 -9.63 -0.90 -6.81
N PHE A 181 -10.21 0.22 -6.42
CA PHE A 181 -10.13 1.47 -7.17
C PHE A 181 -8.68 1.98 -7.30
N TYR A 182 -7.96 2.08 -6.19
CA TYR A 182 -6.56 2.51 -6.21
C TYR A 182 -5.63 1.47 -6.85
N PHE A 183 -5.98 0.18 -6.79
CA PHE A 183 -5.29 -0.87 -7.52
C PHE A 183 -5.33 -0.63 -9.03
N ILE A 184 -6.50 -0.34 -9.58
CA ILE A 184 -6.68 -0.05 -11.02
C ILE A 184 -5.92 1.24 -11.41
N LEU A 185 -6.02 2.30 -10.60
CA LEU A 185 -5.28 3.54 -10.84
C LEU A 185 -3.77 3.33 -10.82
N GLY A 186 -3.27 2.55 -9.86
CA GLY A 186 -1.86 2.18 -9.76
C GLY A 186 -1.37 1.39 -10.96
N LEU A 187 -2.15 0.39 -11.38
CA LEU A 187 -1.84 -0.37 -12.61
C LEU A 187 -1.73 0.55 -13.82
N LEU A 188 -2.73 1.38 -14.08
CA LEU A 188 -2.72 2.29 -15.24
C LEU A 188 -1.52 3.23 -15.20
N LEU A 189 -1.25 3.86 -14.05
CA LEU A 189 -0.12 4.78 -13.90
C LEU A 189 1.21 4.09 -14.24
N TYR A 190 1.49 2.98 -13.58
CA TYR A 190 2.77 2.30 -13.74
C TYR A 190 2.90 1.61 -15.10
N MET A 191 1.82 1.05 -15.66
CA MET A 191 1.87 0.44 -17.00
C MET A 191 2.20 1.47 -18.09
N PHE A 192 1.68 2.72 -18.01
CA PHE A 192 2.09 3.79 -18.93
C PHE A 192 3.55 4.19 -18.75
N ILE A 193 4.06 4.22 -17.53
CA ILE A 193 5.47 4.50 -17.26
C ILE A 193 6.36 3.41 -17.83
N PHE A 194 6.04 2.13 -17.60
CA PHE A 194 6.78 0.99 -18.16
C PHE A 194 6.73 0.97 -19.69
N ALA A 195 5.58 1.32 -20.29
CA ALA A 195 5.45 1.44 -21.74
C ALA A 195 6.34 2.56 -22.29
N ALA A 196 6.42 3.71 -21.62
CA ALA A 196 7.31 4.80 -22.00
C ALA A 196 8.78 4.37 -21.94
N LEU A 197 9.20 3.69 -20.88
CA LEU A 197 10.55 3.20 -20.70
C LEU A 197 10.92 2.15 -21.77
N GLY A 198 10.02 1.19 -22.04
CA GLY A 198 10.22 0.18 -23.10
C GLY A 198 10.37 0.82 -24.49
N SER A 199 9.71 1.95 -24.75
CA SER A 199 9.80 2.67 -26.02
C SER A 199 11.15 3.35 -26.25
N VAL A 200 11.87 3.72 -25.20
CA VAL A 200 13.19 4.36 -25.28
C VAL A 200 14.27 3.32 -25.66
N VAL A 201 14.09 2.10 -25.22
CA VAL A 201 15.08 1.02 -25.38
C VAL A 201 15.11 0.51 -26.80
N SER A 202 16.31 0.22 -27.34
CA SER A 202 16.50 -0.29 -28.70
C SER A 202 16.79 -1.79 -28.75
N ARG A 203 17.17 -2.42 -27.63
CA ARG A 203 17.45 -3.86 -27.50
C ARG A 203 16.76 -4.43 -26.28
N MET A 204 16.26 -5.64 -26.37
CA MET A 204 15.60 -6.31 -25.27
C MET A 204 16.48 -6.45 -24.02
N GLU A 205 17.79 -6.65 -24.20
CA GLU A 205 18.77 -6.79 -23.12
C GLU A 205 18.88 -5.54 -22.23
N ASP A 206 18.61 -4.36 -22.78
CA ASP A 206 18.70 -3.08 -22.09
C ASP A 206 17.41 -2.71 -21.31
N VAL A 207 16.32 -3.49 -21.42
CA VAL A 207 15.03 -3.22 -20.77
C VAL A 207 15.17 -3.14 -19.26
N ASN A 208 15.86 -4.11 -18.65
CA ASN A 208 16.04 -4.14 -17.19
C ASN A 208 16.78 -2.91 -16.66
N SER A 209 17.78 -2.44 -17.41
CA SER A 209 18.52 -1.22 -17.04
C SER A 209 17.64 0.04 -17.16
N ALA A 210 16.78 0.09 -18.18
CA ALA A 210 15.89 1.22 -18.40
C ALA A 210 14.77 1.33 -17.35
N VAL A 211 14.24 0.20 -16.86
CA VAL A 211 13.16 0.17 -15.85
C VAL A 211 13.67 0.32 -14.42
N SER A 212 14.98 0.11 -14.19
CA SER A 212 15.60 0.14 -12.86
C SER A 212 15.26 1.41 -12.04
N PRO A 213 15.31 2.66 -12.59
CA PRO A 213 14.98 3.86 -11.82
C PRO A 213 13.53 3.87 -11.29
N VAL A 214 12.59 3.35 -12.09
CA VAL A 214 11.18 3.26 -11.67
C VAL A 214 10.99 2.16 -10.64
N MET A 215 11.77 1.07 -10.73
CA MET A 215 11.78 0.04 -9.69
C MET A 215 12.23 0.60 -8.34
N PHE A 216 13.27 1.44 -8.27
CA PHE A 216 13.69 2.10 -7.03
C PHE A 216 12.60 3.01 -6.46
N LEU A 217 11.96 3.82 -7.30
CA LEU A 217 10.84 4.65 -6.88
C LEU A 217 9.68 3.81 -6.32
N PHE A 218 9.41 2.67 -6.94
CA PHE A 218 8.36 1.76 -6.55
C PHE A 218 8.67 1.01 -5.25
N ILE A 219 9.93 0.57 -5.06
CA ILE A 219 10.41 -0.02 -3.80
C ILE A 219 10.30 1.00 -2.67
N THR A 220 10.63 2.26 -2.92
CA THR A 220 10.47 3.33 -1.93
C THR A 220 9.00 3.52 -1.55
N SER A 221 8.07 3.47 -2.53
CA SER A 221 6.63 3.49 -2.28
C SER A 221 6.18 2.33 -1.38
N TYR A 222 6.69 1.12 -1.67
CA TYR A 222 6.44 -0.07 -0.85
C TYR A 222 6.92 0.09 0.60
N MET A 223 8.14 0.60 0.80
CA MET A 223 8.70 0.83 2.14
C MET A 223 7.88 1.85 2.94
N ILE A 224 7.45 2.94 2.30
CA ILE A 224 6.58 3.95 2.93
C ILE A 224 5.22 3.33 3.27
N ALA A 225 4.63 2.54 2.36
CA ALA A 225 3.36 1.87 2.59
C ALA A 225 3.45 0.87 3.76
N MET A 226 4.55 0.12 3.85
CA MET A 226 4.82 -0.79 4.98
C MET A 226 4.98 -0.03 6.31
N SER A 227 5.59 1.16 6.30
CA SER A 227 5.68 1.97 7.52
C SER A 227 4.31 2.47 7.99
N ALA A 228 3.36 2.68 7.08
CA ALA A 228 1.99 3.05 7.43
C ALA A 228 1.28 1.98 8.25
N LEU A 229 1.60 0.70 8.05
CA LEU A 229 1.03 -0.41 8.81
C LEU A 229 1.42 -0.42 10.29
N GLN A 230 2.51 0.25 10.66
CA GLN A 230 2.98 0.30 12.05
C GLN A 230 2.14 1.27 12.91
N GLY A 231 1.21 1.98 12.31
CA GLY A 231 0.35 2.96 12.95
C GLY A 231 1.01 4.34 13.07
N GLY A 232 0.17 5.34 13.21
CA GLY A 232 0.57 6.73 13.31
C GLY A 232 0.45 7.49 12.00
N ASP A 233 -0.05 8.73 12.09
CA ASP A 233 -0.21 9.64 10.97
C ASP A 233 1.01 10.55 10.86
N SER A 234 2.13 9.99 10.37
CA SER A 234 3.38 10.75 10.23
C SER A 234 3.29 11.77 9.08
N ILE A 235 4.08 12.85 9.17
CA ILE A 235 4.17 13.87 8.12
C ILE A 235 4.61 13.24 6.78
N ILE A 236 5.48 12.23 6.82
CA ILE A 236 5.96 11.50 5.64
C ILE A 236 4.78 10.81 4.94
N LEU A 237 3.90 10.16 5.69
CA LEU A 237 2.71 9.49 5.15
C LEU A 237 1.72 10.49 4.55
N LYS A 238 1.52 11.65 5.19
CA LYS A 238 0.69 12.73 4.65
C LYS A 238 1.21 13.23 3.31
N ILE A 239 2.48 13.57 3.24
CA ILE A 239 3.11 14.06 1.98
C ILE A 239 3.07 12.97 0.91
N SER A 240 3.44 11.73 1.23
CA SER A 240 3.49 10.61 0.28
C SER A 240 2.11 10.26 -0.27
N SER A 241 1.04 10.43 0.51
CA SER A 241 -0.33 10.18 0.06
C SER A 241 -0.82 11.18 -1.01
N TRP A 242 -0.15 12.34 -1.20
CA TRP A 242 -0.43 13.30 -2.25
C TRP A 242 0.39 13.08 -3.53
N ILE A 243 1.56 12.43 -3.42
CA ILE A 243 2.43 12.19 -4.58
C ILE A 243 1.90 10.96 -5.34
N PRO A 244 1.47 11.09 -6.62
CA PRO A 244 0.77 10.04 -7.36
C PRO A 244 1.48 8.69 -7.40
N PHE A 245 2.83 8.70 -7.48
CA PHE A 245 3.62 7.46 -7.48
C PHE A 245 3.52 6.69 -6.16
N PHE A 246 3.44 7.38 -5.03
CA PHE A 246 3.33 6.77 -3.70
C PHE A 246 1.87 6.61 -3.27
N SER A 247 1.02 7.55 -3.69
CA SER A 247 -0.38 7.65 -3.33
C SER A 247 -1.16 6.36 -3.60
N VAL A 248 -0.89 5.70 -4.73
CA VAL A 248 -1.58 4.45 -5.12
C VAL A 248 -1.40 3.31 -4.10
N MET A 249 -0.29 3.31 -3.35
CA MET A 249 -0.08 2.37 -2.24
C MET A 249 -0.47 2.96 -0.89
N VAL A 250 -0.03 4.19 -0.61
CA VAL A 250 -0.09 4.79 0.72
C VAL A 250 -1.49 5.26 1.09
N MET A 251 -2.24 5.87 0.15
CA MET A 251 -3.53 6.48 0.45
C MET A 251 -4.61 5.47 0.90
N PRO A 252 -4.80 4.31 0.22
CA PRO A 252 -5.78 3.32 0.68
C PRO A 252 -5.45 2.78 2.06
N ILE A 253 -4.16 2.56 2.34
CA ILE A 253 -3.70 2.03 3.64
C ILE A 253 -3.89 3.08 4.73
N ARG A 254 -3.48 4.33 4.47
CA ARG A 254 -3.67 5.42 5.40
C ARG A 254 -5.16 5.61 5.73
N ASN A 255 -6.05 5.55 4.73
CA ASN A 255 -7.49 5.62 4.96
C ASN A 255 -8.07 4.41 5.71
N ALA A 256 -7.44 3.24 5.63
CA ALA A 256 -7.86 2.06 6.39
C ALA A 256 -7.44 2.13 7.87
N ILE A 257 -6.25 2.69 8.14
CA ILE A 257 -5.63 2.69 9.46
C ILE A 257 -5.93 3.96 10.25
N THR A 258 -6.05 5.11 9.56
CA THR A 258 -6.30 6.41 10.19
C THR A 258 -7.56 7.06 9.64
N THR A 259 -8.08 8.05 10.37
CA THR A 259 -9.21 8.86 9.91
C THR A 259 -8.72 9.93 8.93
N VAL A 260 -8.81 9.63 7.63
CA VAL A 260 -8.41 10.58 6.57
C VAL A 260 -9.61 11.42 6.13
N ALA A 261 -9.40 12.72 5.98
CA ALA A 261 -10.44 13.62 5.50
C ALA A 261 -10.78 13.33 4.01
N VAL A 262 -12.06 13.36 3.69
CA VAL A 262 -12.56 13.03 2.33
C VAL A 262 -11.92 13.90 1.23
N TYR A 263 -11.62 15.17 1.53
CA TYR A 263 -10.95 16.07 0.58
C TYR A 263 -9.52 15.63 0.24
N GLU A 264 -8.80 14.98 1.19
CA GLU A 264 -7.46 14.43 0.92
C GLU A 264 -7.55 13.24 -0.04
N VAL A 265 -8.53 12.36 0.15
CA VAL A 265 -8.76 11.21 -0.74
C VAL A 265 -9.12 11.68 -2.15
N ILE A 266 -10.06 12.63 -2.27
CA ILE A 266 -10.47 13.19 -3.56
C ILE A 266 -9.30 13.90 -4.23
N GLY A 267 -8.58 14.75 -3.51
CA GLY A 267 -7.44 15.50 -4.04
C GLY A 267 -6.32 14.59 -4.55
N SER A 268 -5.94 13.58 -3.76
CA SER A 268 -4.95 12.58 -4.13
C SER A 268 -5.38 11.77 -5.37
N THR A 269 -6.65 11.38 -5.43
CA THR A 269 -7.23 10.67 -6.58
C THR A 269 -7.18 11.52 -7.85
N LEU A 270 -7.61 12.79 -7.78
CA LEU A 270 -7.58 13.71 -8.91
C LEU A 270 -6.15 13.92 -9.43
N LEU A 271 -5.19 14.13 -8.52
CA LEU A 271 -3.77 14.21 -8.88
C LEU A 271 -3.29 12.95 -9.59
N THR A 272 -3.63 11.78 -9.08
CA THR A 272 -3.25 10.49 -9.69
C THR A 272 -3.84 10.35 -11.09
N VAL A 273 -5.11 10.70 -11.31
CA VAL A 273 -5.75 10.67 -12.63
C VAL A 273 -5.09 11.65 -13.61
N VAL A 274 -4.75 12.86 -13.16
CA VAL A 274 -4.00 13.83 -13.96
C VAL A 274 -2.65 13.27 -14.38
N PHE A 275 -1.92 12.63 -13.47
CA PHE A 275 -0.64 12.01 -13.78
C PHE A 275 -0.76 10.81 -14.73
N ILE A 276 -1.80 9.97 -14.59
CA ILE A 276 -2.09 8.91 -15.56
C ILE A 276 -2.25 9.50 -16.96
N TYR A 277 -3.02 10.58 -17.10
CA TYR A 277 -3.21 11.25 -18.37
C TYR A 277 -1.90 11.82 -18.93
N LEU A 278 -1.09 12.47 -18.09
CA LEU A 278 0.21 13.02 -18.48
C LEU A 278 1.17 11.92 -18.93
N PHE A 279 1.27 10.81 -18.17
CA PHE A 279 2.13 9.69 -18.54
C PHE A 279 1.62 8.91 -19.75
N ALA A 280 0.31 8.82 -19.95
CA ALA A 280 -0.26 8.26 -21.16
C ALA A 280 0.16 9.10 -22.40
N ARG A 281 0.02 10.43 -22.32
CA ARG A 281 0.49 11.32 -23.38
C ARG A 281 2.00 11.24 -23.62
N LEU A 282 2.77 11.23 -22.55
CA LEU A 282 4.24 11.12 -22.62
C LEU A 282 4.65 9.79 -23.25
N SER A 283 4.03 8.68 -22.84
CA SER A 283 4.27 7.36 -23.40
C SER A 283 4.01 7.32 -24.90
N ILE A 284 2.91 7.89 -25.37
CA ILE A 284 2.55 7.98 -26.79
C ILE A 284 3.60 8.80 -27.57
N ARG A 285 4.03 9.93 -27.03
CA ARG A 285 5.04 10.79 -27.66
C ARG A 285 6.41 10.10 -27.73
N ILE A 286 6.84 9.48 -26.65
CA ILE A 286 8.11 8.73 -26.59
C ILE A 286 8.07 7.54 -27.57
N TYR A 287 6.93 6.85 -27.66
CA TYR A 287 6.77 5.74 -28.60
C TYR A 287 6.91 6.23 -30.05
N ARG A 288 6.28 7.35 -30.43
CA ARG A 288 6.42 7.98 -31.75
C ARG A 288 7.86 8.43 -32.02
N TRP A 289 8.51 9.05 -31.03
CA TRP A 289 9.91 9.47 -31.14
C TRP A 289 10.84 8.27 -31.31
N GLY A 290 10.59 7.21 -30.54
CA GLY A 290 11.35 5.96 -30.57
C GLY A 290 11.30 5.22 -31.90
N THR A 291 10.24 5.41 -32.69
CA THR A 291 10.09 4.82 -34.03
C THR A 291 10.99 5.46 -35.07
N LEU A 292 11.41 6.70 -34.85
CA LEU A 292 12.24 7.48 -35.78
C LEU A 292 13.74 7.40 -35.44
N ASN A 293 14.07 6.96 -34.23
CA ASN A 293 15.44 6.97 -33.71
C ASN A 293 15.94 5.56 -33.41
N TYR A 294 16.65 4.96 -34.37
CA TYR A 294 17.36 3.67 -34.24
C TYR A 294 18.85 3.92 -33.98
N GLY A 295 19.45 3.16 -33.08
CA GLY A 295 20.90 2.97 -33.01
C GLY A 295 21.65 3.69 -31.88
N ASN A 296 21.12 4.70 -31.23
CA ASN A 296 21.75 5.33 -30.06
C ASN A 296 21.06 4.88 -28.75
N LYS A 297 21.83 4.70 -27.67
CA LYS A 297 21.28 4.49 -26.32
C LYS A 297 20.96 5.86 -25.72
N PRO A 298 19.78 6.43 -25.95
CA PRO A 298 19.45 7.75 -25.39
C PRO A 298 19.14 7.59 -23.92
N ASN A 299 19.61 8.55 -23.12
CA ASN A 299 19.26 8.63 -21.72
C ASN A 299 17.78 9.03 -21.60
N PHE A 300 16.96 8.30 -20.82
CA PHE A 300 15.52 8.55 -20.65
C PHE A 300 15.20 10.03 -20.40
N PHE A 301 15.95 10.69 -19.49
CA PHE A 301 15.78 12.13 -19.21
C PHE A 301 16.04 13.03 -20.41
N LYS A 302 17.00 12.68 -21.28
CA LYS A 302 17.29 13.42 -22.50
C LYS A 302 16.15 13.29 -23.49
N VAL A 303 15.61 12.07 -23.65
CA VAL A 303 14.45 11.82 -24.52
C VAL A 303 13.21 12.56 -24.03
N CYS A 304 12.92 12.50 -22.74
CA CYS A 304 11.81 13.25 -22.15
C CYS A 304 11.94 14.75 -22.43
N LYS A 305 13.15 15.30 -22.28
CA LYS A 305 13.41 16.72 -22.57
C LYS A 305 13.18 17.05 -24.03
N GLU A 306 13.73 16.27 -24.96
CA GLU A 306 13.52 16.46 -26.40
C GLU A 306 12.05 16.36 -26.78
N VAL A 307 11.35 15.31 -26.32
CA VAL A 307 9.93 15.07 -26.62
C VAL A 307 8.98 16.11 -26.02
N LEU A 308 9.33 16.71 -24.88
CA LEU A 308 8.51 17.75 -24.24
C LEU A 308 8.72 19.13 -24.90
N PHE A 309 9.93 19.43 -25.39
CA PHE A 309 10.29 20.75 -25.92
C PHE A 309 10.25 20.83 -27.46
N THR A 310 10.19 19.69 -28.16
CA THR A 310 9.98 19.71 -29.62
C THR A 310 8.49 19.99 -29.88
N LYS A 311 8.17 21.17 -30.35
CA LYS A 311 6.83 21.49 -30.90
C LYS A 311 6.58 20.61 -32.13
N GLU A 312 5.38 20.04 -32.20
CA GLU A 312 4.83 19.36 -33.39
C GLU A 312 4.89 20.26 -34.64
#